data_034a9c3ee7e816d33d9984dfd390143a
#
_entry.id   034a9c3ee7e816d33d9984dfd390143a
#
_cell.length_a   1.000
_cell.length_b   1.000
_cell.length_c   1.000
_cell.angle_alpha   90.00
_cell.angle_beta   90.00
_cell.angle_gamma   90.00
#
_symmetry.space_group_name_H-M   'P 1'
#
loop_
_entity.id
_entity.type
_entity.pdbx_description
1 polymer ?
#
loop_
_entity_poly.entity_id
_entity_poly.type
_entity_poly.pdbx_seq_one_letter_code
_entity_poly.pdbx_strand_id
1 'polypeptide(L)'
;MERWKFKMRIQQINQQDRKAIDAFIERQWFSLQMVVHGESIDLSLADGWFACENDFILGLITYRIIDHEMEILSLDSIHERMGVGTALLNQAIAKAKESKCSKIKVITTNDNLYALRFYQKRGFNLVRIYRNAVDAARKLKPSIPLIGNDGIPLKHEIELEYMI
;
A
#
# COMPACT_ATOMS: atom_id res chain seq x y z
N MET A 1 13.26 -23.59 -22.62
CA MET A 1 12.96 -22.26 -22.09
C MET A 1 13.00 -22.34 -20.57
N GLU A 2 14.14 -22.03 -19.96
CA GLU A 2 14.27 -22.03 -18.51
C GLU A 2 13.39 -20.90 -17.94
N ARG A 3 12.35 -21.27 -17.21
CA ARG A 3 11.66 -20.33 -16.33
C ARG A 3 12.69 -19.90 -15.27
N TRP A 4 13.13 -18.67 -15.35
CA TRP A 4 13.85 -18.02 -14.26
C TRP A 4 12.97 -18.10 -13.02
N LYS A 5 13.26 -19.08 -12.14
CA LYS A 5 12.63 -19.13 -10.82
C LYS A 5 13.27 -18.03 -10.00
N PHE A 6 12.64 -16.84 -10.06
CA PHE A 6 12.96 -15.79 -9.10
C PHE A 6 12.86 -16.35 -7.70
N LYS A 7 13.96 -16.33 -6.98
CA LYS A 7 14.00 -16.78 -5.59
C LYS A 7 13.62 -15.61 -4.67
N MET A 8 12.39 -15.15 -4.85
CA MET A 8 11.82 -14.08 -4.03
C MET A 8 11.74 -14.54 -2.57
N ARG A 9 12.24 -13.72 -1.67
CA ARG A 9 12.08 -13.86 -0.23
C ARG A 9 11.21 -12.74 0.29
N ILE A 10 10.34 -13.05 1.25
CA ILE A 10 9.55 -12.06 1.96
C ILE A 10 10.08 -11.98 3.39
N GLN A 11 10.38 -10.77 3.83
CA GLN A 11 10.94 -10.49 5.15
C GLN A 11 10.10 -9.42 5.84
N GLN A 12 9.92 -9.56 7.15
CA GLN A 12 9.35 -8.51 7.96
C GLN A 12 10.36 -7.36 8.08
N ILE A 13 9.86 -6.13 7.99
CA ILE A 13 10.70 -4.93 8.15
C ILE A 13 11.23 -4.89 9.58
N ASN A 14 12.53 -4.75 9.73
CA ASN A 14 13.20 -4.53 11.01
C ASN A 14 14.05 -3.26 10.96
N GLN A 15 14.65 -2.90 12.09
CA GLN A 15 15.42 -1.66 12.19
C GLN A 15 16.64 -1.61 11.27
N GLN A 16 17.25 -2.76 10.98
CA GLN A 16 18.42 -2.83 10.09
C GLN A 16 18.05 -2.54 8.63
N ASP A 17 16.81 -2.84 8.26
CA ASP A 17 16.30 -2.65 6.90
C ASP A 17 15.85 -1.21 6.64
N ARG A 18 15.60 -0.40 7.69
CA ARG A 18 14.93 0.90 7.57
C ARG A 18 15.56 1.83 6.55
N LYS A 19 16.88 1.93 6.50
CA LYS A 19 17.56 2.80 5.55
C LYS A 19 17.22 2.44 4.09
N ALA A 20 17.22 1.16 3.76
CA ALA A 20 16.90 0.67 2.42
C ALA A 20 15.40 0.79 2.12
N ILE A 21 14.56 0.51 3.11
CA ILE A 21 13.09 0.62 2.99
C ILE A 21 12.68 2.07 2.80
N ASP A 22 13.18 3.00 3.60
CA ASP A 22 12.86 4.42 3.48
C ASP A 22 13.28 4.98 2.12
N ALA A 23 14.46 4.60 1.62
CA ALA A 23 14.91 4.96 0.29
C ALA A 23 14.00 4.39 -0.82
N PHE A 24 13.50 3.17 -0.63
CA PHE A 24 12.52 2.58 -1.56
C PHE A 24 11.20 3.37 -1.55
N ILE A 25 10.67 3.70 -0.38
CA ILE A 25 9.43 4.48 -0.24
C ILE A 25 9.59 5.86 -0.91
N GLU A 26 10.69 6.56 -0.66
CA GLU A 26 10.95 7.87 -1.26
C GLU A 26 11.02 7.81 -2.79
N ARG A 27 11.57 6.75 -3.36
CA ARG A 27 11.58 6.55 -4.83
C ARG A 27 10.19 6.32 -5.39
N GLN A 28 9.32 5.61 -4.69
CA GLN A 28 7.97 5.28 -5.14
C GLN A 28 6.97 6.42 -4.90
N TRP A 29 7.08 7.10 -3.77
CA TRP A 29 6.09 8.07 -3.28
C TRP A 29 6.62 9.51 -3.20
N PHE A 30 7.90 9.73 -3.50
CA PHE A 30 8.60 11.01 -3.37
C PHE A 30 8.62 11.60 -1.96
N SER A 31 8.14 10.88 -0.97
CA SER A 31 8.08 11.31 0.44
C SER A 31 7.83 10.12 1.34
N LEU A 32 8.35 10.17 2.56
CA LEU A 32 7.99 9.26 3.66
C LEU A 32 6.65 9.64 4.32
N GLN A 33 6.18 10.86 4.09
CA GLN A 33 4.90 11.33 4.60
C GLN A 33 3.80 11.10 3.57
N MET A 34 2.73 10.42 4.00
CA MET A 34 1.52 10.32 3.21
C MET A 34 0.35 11.02 3.90
N VAL A 35 -0.57 11.54 3.12
CA VAL A 35 -1.82 12.10 3.64
C VAL A 35 -2.96 11.23 3.13
N VAL A 36 -3.68 10.64 4.06
CA VAL A 36 -4.85 9.83 3.77
C VAL A 36 -5.91 10.14 4.81
N HIS A 37 -7.14 10.30 4.35
CA HIS A 37 -8.30 10.56 5.19
C HIS A 37 -8.09 11.70 6.21
N GLY A 38 -7.43 12.79 5.75
CA GLY A 38 -7.16 13.97 6.58
C GLY A 38 -6.03 13.82 7.59
N GLU A 39 -5.33 12.70 7.60
CA GLU A 39 -4.23 12.40 8.52
C GLU A 39 -2.90 12.34 7.78
N SER A 40 -1.86 12.96 8.35
CA SER A 40 -0.49 12.80 7.89
C SER A 40 0.16 11.61 8.62
N ILE A 41 0.64 10.64 7.84
CA ILE A 41 1.22 9.40 8.34
C ILE A 41 2.68 9.32 7.92
N ASP A 42 3.56 9.03 8.88
CA ASP A 42 4.98 8.77 8.63
C ASP A 42 5.21 7.29 8.34
N LEU A 43 5.46 6.96 7.08
CA LEU A 43 5.67 5.58 6.63
C LEU A 43 6.99 4.98 7.15
N SER A 44 7.96 5.81 7.57
CA SER A 44 9.20 5.32 8.17
C SER A 44 9.00 4.61 9.52
N LEU A 45 7.85 4.84 10.15
CA LEU A 45 7.46 4.22 11.42
C LEU A 45 6.50 3.04 11.25
N ALA A 46 6.03 2.78 10.04
CA ALA A 46 5.04 1.74 9.80
C ALA A 46 5.65 0.34 9.82
N ASP A 47 4.90 -0.61 10.36
CA ASP A 47 5.21 -2.03 10.25
C ASP A 47 4.90 -2.55 8.84
N GLY A 48 5.52 -3.66 8.46
CA GLY A 48 5.26 -4.25 7.16
C GLY A 48 6.20 -5.37 6.79
N TRP A 49 6.13 -5.74 5.51
CA TRP A 49 7.01 -6.72 4.88
C TRP A 49 7.53 -6.18 3.56
N PHE A 50 8.68 -6.66 3.17
CA PHE A 50 9.21 -6.43 1.84
C PHE A 50 9.57 -7.73 1.15
N ALA A 51 9.43 -7.73 -0.16
CA ALA A 51 9.89 -8.81 -1.01
C ALA A 51 11.24 -8.41 -1.59
N CYS A 52 12.21 -9.33 -1.57
CA CYS A 52 13.52 -9.09 -2.14
C CYS A 52 14.05 -10.29 -2.90
N GLU A 53 14.94 -10.03 -3.83
CA GLU A 53 15.78 -11.00 -4.50
C GLU A 53 17.22 -10.51 -4.42
N ASN A 54 18.10 -11.34 -3.83
CA ASN A 54 19.43 -10.88 -3.41
C ASN A 54 19.29 -9.63 -2.52
N ASP A 55 19.92 -8.52 -2.89
CA ASP A 55 19.83 -7.26 -2.13
C ASP A 55 18.85 -6.24 -2.75
N PHE A 56 18.06 -6.66 -3.75
CA PHE A 56 17.11 -5.79 -4.43
C PHE A 56 15.70 -5.92 -3.84
N ILE A 57 15.13 -4.81 -3.42
CA ILE A 57 13.73 -4.75 -2.97
C ILE A 57 12.82 -4.76 -4.21
N LEU A 58 11.95 -5.75 -4.28
CA LEU A 58 10.98 -5.94 -5.38
C LEU A 58 9.62 -5.34 -5.06
N GLY A 59 9.30 -5.16 -3.81
CA GLY A 59 8.04 -4.63 -3.36
C GLY A 59 7.97 -4.49 -1.84
N LEU A 60 6.97 -3.77 -1.39
CA LEU A 60 6.77 -3.40 0.00
C LEU A 60 5.28 -3.33 0.31
N ILE A 61 4.89 -3.80 1.48
CA ILE A 61 3.60 -3.52 2.08
C ILE A 61 3.80 -2.97 3.48
N THR A 62 3.13 -1.86 3.80
CA THR A 62 3.08 -1.29 5.14
C THR A 62 1.66 -1.25 5.67
N TYR A 63 1.51 -1.37 6.97
CA TYR A 63 0.21 -1.40 7.62
C TYR A 63 0.28 -0.80 9.03
N ARG A 64 -0.90 -0.52 9.57
CA ARG A 64 -1.12 -0.28 11.01
C ARG A 64 -2.35 -1.05 11.47
N ILE A 65 -2.43 -1.30 12.77
CA ILE A 65 -3.61 -1.90 13.40
C ILE A 65 -4.12 -0.93 14.47
N ILE A 66 -5.39 -0.56 14.36
CA ILE A 66 -6.08 0.30 15.32
C ILE A 66 -7.45 -0.34 15.61
N ASP A 67 -7.80 -0.49 16.87
CA ASP A 67 -9.12 -0.98 17.31
C ASP A 67 -9.55 -2.30 16.62
N HIS A 68 -8.63 -3.26 16.52
CA HIS A 68 -8.85 -4.56 15.84
C HIS A 68 -9.20 -4.44 14.35
N GLU A 69 -8.79 -3.37 13.71
CA GLU A 69 -8.85 -3.22 12.26
C GLU A 69 -7.43 -2.99 11.72
N MET A 70 -7.08 -3.71 10.66
CA MET A 70 -5.83 -3.46 9.93
C MET A 70 -6.09 -2.47 8.81
N GLU A 71 -5.21 -1.49 8.68
CA GLU A 71 -5.19 -0.58 7.52
C GLU A 71 -3.90 -0.78 6.74
N ILE A 72 -4.02 -1.10 5.46
CA ILE A 72 -2.88 -1.10 4.55
C ILE A 72 -2.57 0.35 4.20
N LEU A 73 -1.36 0.80 4.50
CA LEU A 73 -0.92 2.17 4.24
C LEU A 73 -0.30 2.32 2.86
N SER A 74 0.53 1.35 2.47
CA SER A 74 1.14 1.31 1.13
C SER A 74 1.31 -0.13 0.67
N LEU A 75 1.23 -0.33 -0.63
CA LEU A 75 1.56 -1.58 -1.30
C LEU A 75 2.17 -1.24 -2.66
N ASP A 76 3.43 -1.59 -2.82
CA ASP A 76 4.21 -1.30 -4.02
C ASP A 76 4.89 -2.55 -4.56
N SER A 77 4.96 -2.64 -5.87
CA SER A 77 5.73 -3.65 -6.58
C SER A 77 6.40 -2.98 -7.79
N ILE A 78 7.71 -3.17 -7.93
CA ILE A 78 8.45 -2.60 -9.06
C ILE A 78 8.20 -3.33 -10.38
N HIS A 79 7.70 -4.56 -10.30
CA HIS A 79 7.36 -5.37 -11.47
C HIS A 79 5.95 -5.94 -11.32
N GLU A 80 5.08 -5.53 -12.23
CA GLU A 80 3.73 -6.09 -12.31
C GLU A 80 3.76 -7.56 -12.74
N ARG A 81 2.72 -8.31 -12.35
CA ARG A 81 2.45 -9.70 -12.76
C ARG A 81 3.46 -10.76 -12.31
N MET A 82 4.39 -10.43 -11.41
CA MET A 82 5.33 -11.40 -10.83
C MET A 82 4.85 -12.01 -9.51
N GLY A 83 3.63 -11.67 -9.09
CA GLY A 83 3.05 -12.17 -7.85
C GLY A 83 3.57 -11.51 -6.57
N VAL A 84 4.42 -10.51 -6.66
CA VAL A 84 5.00 -9.80 -5.52
C VAL A 84 3.90 -9.16 -4.64
N GLY A 85 3.02 -8.37 -5.24
CA GLY A 85 1.93 -7.71 -4.52
C GLY A 85 0.98 -8.72 -3.85
N THR A 86 0.67 -9.82 -4.52
CA THR A 86 -0.17 -10.89 -3.96
C THR A 86 0.49 -11.57 -2.78
N ALA A 87 1.78 -11.88 -2.88
CA ALA A 87 2.53 -12.49 -1.80
C ALA A 87 2.63 -11.59 -0.57
N LEU A 88 2.86 -10.29 -0.76
CA LEU A 88 2.87 -9.29 0.31
C LEU A 88 1.49 -9.13 0.96
N LEU A 89 0.43 -9.05 0.16
CA LEU A 89 -0.94 -8.96 0.67
C LEU A 89 -1.31 -10.19 1.51
N ASN A 90 -0.87 -11.38 1.11
CA ASN A 90 -1.10 -12.61 1.88
C ASN A 90 -0.44 -12.56 3.25
N GLN A 91 0.72 -11.92 3.40
CA GLN A 91 1.35 -11.68 4.71
C GLN A 91 0.48 -10.79 5.59
N ALA A 92 -0.05 -9.71 5.02
CA ALA A 92 -0.95 -8.82 5.74
C ALA A 92 -2.23 -9.53 6.19
N ILE A 93 -2.84 -10.34 5.33
CA ILE A 93 -4.04 -11.13 5.68
C ILE A 93 -3.73 -12.13 6.80
N ALA A 94 -2.60 -12.83 6.74
CA ALA A 94 -2.18 -13.75 7.80
C ALA A 94 -1.98 -13.01 9.13
N LYS A 95 -1.33 -11.85 9.09
CA LYS A 95 -1.12 -11.01 10.29
C LYS A 95 -2.43 -10.48 10.88
N ALA A 96 -3.35 -10.06 10.04
CA ALA A 96 -4.66 -9.60 10.50
C ALA A 96 -5.44 -10.70 11.22
N LYS A 97 -5.38 -11.94 10.69
CA LYS A 97 -5.97 -13.12 11.35
C LYS A 97 -5.31 -13.42 12.69
N GLU A 98 -3.97 -13.46 12.72
CA GLU A 98 -3.20 -13.67 13.95
C GLU A 98 -3.52 -12.62 15.02
N SER A 99 -3.64 -11.36 14.61
CA SER A 99 -3.95 -10.22 15.48
C SER A 99 -5.45 -10.10 15.82
N LYS A 100 -6.28 -11.05 15.39
CA LYS A 100 -7.72 -11.07 15.60
C LYS A 100 -8.42 -9.79 15.12
N CYS A 101 -7.95 -9.27 13.99
CA CYS A 101 -8.64 -8.16 13.34
C CYS A 101 -9.98 -8.62 12.78
N SER A 102 -10.96 -7.74 12.77
CA SER A 102 -12.27 -8.00 12.16
C SER A 102 -12.24 -7.81 10.63
N LYS A 103 -11.40 -6.90 10.17
CA LYS A 103 -11.26 -6.57 8.76
C LYS A 103 -9.90 -5.95 8.43
N ILE A 104 -9.61 -5.91 7.13
CA ILE A 104 -8.54 -5.11 6.56
C ILE A 104 -9.18 -4.04 5.70
N LYS A 105 -8.77 -2.79 5.85
CA LYS A 105 -9.17 -1.69 4.98
C LYS A 105 -7.97 -1.13 4.21
N VAL A 106 -8.24 -0.58 3.06
CA VAL A 106 -7.30 0.20 2.27
C VAL A 106 -8.02 1.40 1.67
N ILE A 107 -7.36 2.55 1.68
CA ILE A 107 -7.84 3.76 1.03
C ILE A 107 -6.92 4.06 -0.14
N THR A 108 -7.49 4.21 -1.30
CA THR A 108 -6.78 4.61 -2.52
C THR A 108 -7.49 5.79 -3.17
N THR A 109 -6.92 6.32 -4.24
CA THR A 109 -7.47 7.48 -4.95
C THR A 109 -8.25 7.04 -6.20
N ASN A 110 -9.17 7.89 -6.64
CA ASN A 110 -10.07 7.59 -7.75
C ASN A 110 -9.37 7.35 -9.10
N ASP A 111 -8.15 7.84 -9.25
CA ASP A 111 -7.32 7.66 -10.45
C ASP A 111 -6.51 6.36 -10.44
N ASN A 112 -6.38 5.69 -9.29
CA ASN A 112 -5.59 4.47 -9.14
C ASN A 112 -6.39 3.23 -9.54
N LEU A 113 -6.68 3.11 -10.83
CA LEU A 113 -7.45 2.00 -11.40
C LEU A 113 -6.76 0.66 -11.21
N TYR A 114 -5.42 0.66 -11.20
CA TYR A 114 -4.64 -0.55 -10.92
C TYR A 114 -4.92 -1.09 -9.52
N ALA A 115 -4.86 -0.24 -8.49
CA ALA A 115 -5.15 -0.64 -7.11
C ALA A 115 -6.61 -1.09 -6.95
N LEU A 116 -7.56 -0.37 -7.53
CA LEU A 116 -8.98 -0.74 -7.49
C LEU A 116 -9.21 -2.13 -8.09
N ARG A 117 -8.59 -2.41 -9.24
CA ARG A 117 -8.64 -3.74 -9.87
C ARG A 117 -7.94 -4.78 -9.02
N PHE A 118 -6.74 -4.49 -8.50
CA PHE A 118 -5.92 -5.41 -7.72
C PHE A 118 -6.64 -5.92 -6.49
N TYR A 119 -7.19 -5.01 -5.68
CA TYR A 119 -7.85 -5.35 -4.42
C TYR A 119 -9.19 -6.06 -4.65
N GLN A 120 -10.02 -5.60 -5.57
CA GLN A 120 -11.30 -6.25 -5.87
C GLN A 120 -11.12 -7.69 -6.35
N LYS A 121 -10.13 -7.96 -7.20
CA LYS A 121 -9.81 -9.33 -7.64
C LYS A 121 -9.37 -10.25 -6.51
N ARG A 122 -8.99 -9.70 -5.35
CA ARG A 122 -8.54 -10.44 -4.16
C ARG A 122 -9.55 -10.41 -3.01
N GLY A 123 -10.79 -10.07 -3.33
CA GLY A 123 -11.91 -10.18 -2.40
C GLY A 123 -12.20 -8.93 -1.57
N PHE A 124 -11.54 -7.83 -1.83
CA PHE A 124 -11.89 -6.54 -1.24
C PHE A 124 -13.14 -5.97 -1.91
N ASN A 125 -14.03 -5.39 -1.12
CA ASN A 125 -15.22 -4.72 -1.59
C ASN A 125 -15.10 -3.21 -1.46
N LEU A 126 -15.59 -2.48 -2.46
CA LEU A 126 -15.75 -1.03 -2.38
C LEU A 126 -16.84 -0.71 -1.36
N VAL A 127 -16.52 0.06 -0.33
CA VAL A 127 -17.47 0.36 0.75
C VAL A 127 -17.80 1.83 0.87
N ARG A 128 -16.89 2.74 0.47
CA ARG A 128 -17.12 4.17 0.61
C ARG A 128 -16.31 4.99 -0.37
N ILE A 129 -16.89 6.13 -0.78
CA ILE A 129 -16.22 7.19 -1.53
C ILE A 129 -16.21 8.44 -0.65
N TYR A 130 -15.02 8.97 -0.41
CA TYR A 130 -14.81 10.24 0.29
C TYR A 130 -14.65 11.34 -0.76
N ARG A 131 -15.74 12.02 -1.06
CA ARG A 131 -15.76 13.03 -2.12
C ARG A 131 -14.84 14.20 -1.77
N ASN A 132 -14.03 14.60 -2.75
CA ASN A 132 -13.09 15.72 -2.65
C ASN A 132 -12.04 15.59 -1.52
N ALA A 133 -11.81 14.39 -1.00
CA ALA A 133 -10.83 14.14 0.07
C ALA A 133 -9.40 14.51 -0.36
N VAL A 134 -9.06 14.34 -1.64
CA VAL A 134 -7.74 14.70 -2.15
C VAL A 134 -7.56 16.23 -2.23
N ASP A 135 -8.60 16.97 -2.50
CA ASP A 135 -8.55 18.44 -2.45
C ASP A 135 -8.23 18.93 -1.03
N ALA A 136 -8.83 18.29 -0.01
CA ALA A 136 -8.51 18.55 1.38
C ALA A 136 -7.06 18.14 1.72
N ALA A 137 -6.60 16.99 1.22
CA ALA A 137 -5.22 16.51 1.40
C ALA A 137 -4.18 17.47 0.81
N ARG A 138 -4.47 18.15 -0.31
CA ARG A 138 -3.58 19.17 -0.89
C ARG A 138 -3.33 20.36 0.01
N LYS A 139 -4.22 20.67 0.93
CA LYS A 139 -4.00 21.71 1.93
C LYS A 139 -2.87 21.35 2.89
N LEU A 140 -2.72 20.06 3.20
CA LEU A 140 -1.64 19.53 4.03
C LEU A 140 -0.38 19.20 3.22
N LYS A 141 -0.56 18.78 1.98
CA LYS A 141 0.53 18.39 1.07
C LYS A 141 0.28 18.99 -0.33
N PRO A 142 0.67 20.26 -0.55
CA PRO A 142 0.41 20.95 -1.83
C PRO A 142 1.04 20.31 -3.06
N SER A 143 2.03 19.42 -2.88
CA SER A 143 2.69 18.72 -3.98
C SER A 143 1.82 17.63 -4.64
N ILE A 144 0.66 17.28 -4.07
CA ILE A 144 -0.27 16.33 -4.69
C ILE A 144 -0.79 16.91 -6.00
N PRO A 145 -0.60 16.24 -7.16
CA PRO A 145 -1.00 16.80 -8.46
C PRO A 145 -2.51 16.89 -8.60
N LEU A 146 -2.97 17.80 -9.48
CA LEU A 146 -4.39 17.94 -9.83
C LEU A 146 -4.88 16.83 -10.76
N ILE A 147 -4.00 16.36 -11.63
CA ILE A 147 -4.26 15.27 -12.58
C ILE A 147 -3.40 14.09 -12.17
N GLY A 148 -4.03 12.95 -12.02
CA GLY A 148 -3.39 11.69 -11.63
C GLY A 148 -3.13 10.76 -12.80
N ASN A 149 -3.16 9.47 -12.52
CA ASN A 149 -2.92 8.41 -13.52
C ASN A 149 -3.93 8.49 -14.66
N ASP A 150 -3.50 8.16 -15.86
CA ASP A 150 -4.31 8.13 -17.08
C ASP A 150 -5.04 9.45 -17.40
N GLY A 151 -4.52 10.59 -16.92
CA GLY A 151 -5.14 11.88 -17.10
C GLY A 151 -6.42 12.10 -16.29
N ILE A 152 -6.71 11.23 -15.33
CA ILE A 152 -7.90 11.32 -14.47
C ILE A 152 -7.71 12.42 -13.43
N PRO A 153 -8.67 13.36 -13.27
CA PRO A 153 -8.61 14.32 -12.19
C PRO A 153 -8.53 13.64 -10.82
N LEU A 154 -7.50 13.97 -10.06
CA LEU A 154 -7.23 13.38 -8.75
C LEU A 154 -8.01 14.16 -7.67
N LYS A 155 -9.14 13.60 -7.21
CA LYS A 155 -10.11 14.28 -6.36
C LYS A 155 -10.56 13.51 -5.14
N HIS A 156 -10.83 12.21 -5.29
CA HIS A 156 -11.58 11.44 -4.31
C HIS A 156 -10.75 10.31 -3.74
N GLU A 157 -11.02 9.97 -2.49
CA GLU A 157 -10.53 8.74 -1.89
C GLU A 157 -11.63 7.67 -1.91
N ILE A 158 -11.21 6.42 -2.10
CA ILE A 158 -12.08 5.24 -2.15
C ILE A 158 -11.58 4.24 -1.13
N GLU A 159 -12.47 3.82 -0.24
CA GLU A 159 -12.20 2.78 0.76
C GLU A 159 -12.69 1.43 0.28
N LEU A 160 -11.80 0.44 0.41
CA LEU A 160 -12.12 -0.97 0.19
C LEU A 160 -11.87 -1.74 1.48
N GLU A 161 -12.69 -2.77 1.72
CA GLU A 161 -12.57 -3.62 2.89
C GLU A 161 -12.56 -5.11 2.52
N TYR A 162 -11.79 -5.86 3.28
CA TYR A 162 -11.73 -7.32 3.26
C TYR A 162 -12.09 -7.83 4.67
N MET A 163 -13.15 -8.63 4.78
CA MET A 163 -13.57 -9.22 6.06
C MET A 163 -12.72 -10.44 6.41
N ILE A 164 -12.28 -10.52 7.64
CA ILE A 164 -11.49 -11.65 8.16
C ILE A 164 -12.40 -12.80 8.58
#